data_8d3cb0c83dd2d5ebfa51a6bcb36ea866
#
_entry.id   8d3cb0c83dd2d5ebfa51a6bcb36ea866
#
_cell.length_a   1.000
_cell.length_b   1.000
_cell.length_c   1.000
_cell.angle_alpha   90.00
_cell.angle_beta   90.00
_cell.angle_gamma   90.00
#
_symmetry.space_group_name_H-M   'P 1'
#
loop_
_entity.id
_entity.type
_entity.pdbx_description
1 polymer ?
#
loop_
_entity_poly.entity_id
_entity_poly.type
_entity_poly.pdbx_seq_one_letter_code
_entity_poly.pdbx_strand_id
1 'polypeptide(L)'
;MARTRVRIPAVLALSAALFLTAGCGNDASSTSGEGQDQPRTGKPSVVVTTTWEGAFAKAAGAEDIKVIVPQSVHHAPDYDPKPSDLAAVAKADFVLYAPFEPYAAKIKEAAGSKAKLVEVELDNDPAKVSAEVGRLAGLFGTADAAAQWKTGFDAEYTKLNKDLQAAWPGGSSPSVVTQVFTAWSAKLAGATTVGTYGPEAVTPAQLAELSAKKPSLVLDNAHMSTGTVLPDSGAKQVKIVNYPGDDLDLLPVYRNAAAELKKAMGTP
;
A
#
# COMPACT_ATOMS: atom_id res chain seq x y z
N MET A 1 42.34 -54.71 29.98
CA MET A 1 41.84 -55.49 31.19
C MET A 1 40.44 -55.05 31.47
N ALA A 2 39.55 -56.11 31.61
CA ALA A 2 38.22 -56.19 32.22
C ALA A 2 37.13 -55.23 31.72
N ARG A 3 36.32 -55.75 31.03
CA ARG A 3 34.94 -56.17 30.82
C ARG A 3 34.08 -56.11 32.13
N THR A 4 32.94 -55.40 32.11
CA THR A 4 31.73 -55.94 32.74
C THR A 4 30.50 -55.41 32.01
N ARG A 5 29.69 -56.33 31.49
CA ARG A 5 28.33 -56.16 30.98
C ARG A 5 27.34 -56.41 32.08
N VAL A 6 26.29 -55.67 32.18
CA VAL A 6 25.06 -56.10 32.89
C VAL A 6 23.83 -55.83 32.03
N ARG A 7 22.98 -56.84 32.02
CA ARG A 7 21.80 -57.03 31.16
C ARG A 7 20.50 -56.59 31.85
N ILE A 8 19.58 -56.14 31.05
CA ILE A 8 18.13 -56.03 31.04
C ILE A 8 17.36 -56.88 32.08
N PRO A 9 16.14 -56.51 32.60
CA PRO A 9 14.96 -56.90 31.83
C PRO A 9 13.82 -55.89 31.71
N ALA A 10 13.02 -56.15 30.66
CA ALA A 10 11.74 -55.53 30.33
C ALA A 10 10.62 -56.02 31.28
N VAL A 11 9.66 -55.15 31.59
CA VAL A 11 8.33 -55.53 32.06
C VAL A 11 7.27 -54.77 31.28
N LEU A 12 6.47 -55.54 30.55
CA LEU A 12 5.19 -55.14 29.97
C LEU A 12 4.14 -55.01 31.10
N ALA A 13 3.31 -54.00 31.04
CA ALA A 13 1.97 -54.06 31.63
C ALA A 13 0.99 -53.26 30.76
N LEU A 14 0.08 -53.97 30.19
CA LEU A 14 -1.10 -53.59 29.42
C LEU A 14 -2.24 -53.31 30.42
N SER A 15 -2.94 -52.14 30.31
CA SER A 15 -4.24 -51.97 30.92
C SER A 15 -5.09 -51.00 30.14
N ALA A 16 -6.09 -51.54 29.46
CA ALA A 16 -7.20 -50.78 28.87
C ALA A 16 -8.27 -50.54 29.94
N ALA A 17 -8.84 -49.34 30.01
CA ALA A 17 -10.12 -49.08 30.64
C ALA A 17 -10.89 -47.98 29.91
N LEU A 18 -11.95 -48.38 29.20
CA LEU A 18 -13.04 -47.52 28.77
C LEU A 18 -13.86 -47.05 29.93
N PHE A 19 -14.18 -45.75 30.03
CA PHE A 19 -15.35 -45.25 30.72
C PHE A 19 -16.04 -44.17 29.86
N LEU A 20 -17.22 -44.55 29.35
CA LEU A 20 -18.26 -43.62 28.95
C LEU A 20 -19.03 -43.17 30.18
N THR A 21 -19.16 -41.85 30.39
CA THR A 21 -20.28 -41.30 31.16
C THR A 21 -20.78 -40.02 30.52
N ALA A 22 -22.00 -40.07 30.02
CA ALA A 22 -22.82 -38.92 29.72
C ALA A 22 -23.24 -38.25 31.04
N GLY A 23 -23.14 -36.90 31.09
CA GLY A 23 -23.62 -36.10 32.22
C GLY A 23 -24.00 -34.72 31.75
N CYS A 24 -25.30 -34.46 31.52
CA CYS A 24 -25.87 -33.11 31.44
C CYS A 24 -25.83 -32.48 32.81
N GLY A 25 -25.36 -31.23 32.90
CA GLY A 25 -25.45 -30.41 34.12
C GLY A 25 -25.25 -28.96 33.72
N ASN A 26 -26.34 -28.20 33.79
CA ASN A 26 -26.42 -26.76 33.57
C ASN A 26 -25.98 -26.09 34.87
N ASP A 27 -24.98 -25.18 34.77
CA ASP A 27 -24.87 -24.08 35.72
C ASP A 27 -24.02 -22.95 35.14
N ALA A 28 -24.59 -21.77 35.20
CA ALA A 28 -24.00 -20.52 34.77
C ALA A 28 -22.87 -20.06 35.69
N SER A 29 -21.71 -19.75 35.12
CA SER A 29 -20.73 -18.87 35.76
C SER A 29 -20.02 -18.08 34.67
N SER A 30 -20.34 -16.81 34.65
CA SER A 30 -19.69 -15.75 33.89
C SER A 30 -18.21 -15.66 34.26
N THR A 31 -17.35 -16.06 33.33
CA THR A 31 -15.93 -15.67 33.35
C THR A 31 -15.64 -14.95 32.05
N SER A 32 -15.31 -13.67 32.17
CA SER A 32 -14.80 -12.82 31.10
C SER A 32 -13.56 -13.49 30.52
N GLY A 33 -13.76 -14.16 29.37
CA GLY A 33 -12.67 -14.71 28.57
C GLY A 33 -12.09 -13.60 27.72
N GLU A 34 -10.87 -13.23 28.02
CA GLU A 34 -9.97 -12.55 27.06
C GLU A 34 -9.99 -13.36 25.76
N GLY A 35 -10.37 -12.67 24.67
CA GLY A 35 -10.39 -13.27 23.35
C GLY A 35 -8.98 -13.69 22.95
N GLN A 36 -8.69 -14.98 23.10
CA GLN A 36 -7.52 -15.58 22.47
C GLN A 36 -7.75 -15.53 20.96
N ASP A 37 -6.96 -14.71 20.26
CA ASP A 37 -6.80 -14.75 18.82
C ASP A 37 -6.33 -16.15 18.42
N GLN A 38 -7.28 -17.01 18.04
CA GLN A 38 -6.93 -18.30 17.44
C GLN A 38 -6.25 -18.00 16.10
N PRO A 39 -5.13 -18.65 15.77
CA PRO A 39 -4.50 -18.51 14.47
C PRO A 39 -5.52 -18.92 13.39
N ARG A 40 -5.92 -17.95 12.57
CA ARG A 40 -6.81 -18.20 11.43
C ARG A 40 -6.10 -19.11 10.44
N THR A 41 -6.69 -20.25 10.10
CA THR A 41 -6.12 -21.24 9.18
C THR A 41 -6.35 -20.93 7.70
N GLY A 42 -6.88 -19.74 7.38
CA GLY A 42 -7.14 -19.26 6.01
C GLY A 42 -6.47 -17.92 5.73
N LYS A 43 -6.24 -17.63 4.44
CA LYS A 43 -5.79 -16.32 3.99
C LYS A 43 -6.87 -15.27 4.32
N PRO A 44 -6.50 -14.09 4.82
CA PRO A 44 -7.50 -13.08 5.20
C PRO A 44 -8.22 -12.54 3.96
N SER A 45 -9.53 -12.32 4.06
CA SER A 45 -10.29 -11.55 3.08
C SER A 45 -10.14 -10.06 3.37
N VAL A 46 -9.69 -9.31 2.38
CA VAL A 46 -9.38 -7.88 2.50
C VAL A 46 -10.28 -7.09 1.57
N VAL A 47 -11.06 -6.16 2.10
CA VAL A 47 -11.77 -5.16 1.31
C VAL A 47 -11.00 -3.86 1.38
N VAL A 48 -10.81 -3.22 0.24
CA VAL A 48 -10.04 -1.97 0.12
C VAL A 48 -10.88 -0.92 -0.58
N THR A 49 -10.68 0.34 -0.23
CA THR A 49 -11.45 1.43 -0.81
C THR A 49 -11.06 1.70 -2.25
N THR A 50 -9.77 1.80 -2.56
CA THR A 50 -9.28 2.04 -3.93
C THR A 50 -8.23 1.01 -4.37
N THR A 51 -7.80 1.09 -5.62
CA THR A 51 -6.69 0.28 -6.14
C THR A 51 -5.36 0.58 -5.43
N TRP A 52 -5.22 1.74 -4.79
CA TRP A 52 -3.98 2.10 -4.10
C TRP A 52 -3.83 1.30 -2.81
N GLU A 53 -4.83 1.27 -1.93
CA GLU A 53 -4.86 0.37 -0.77
C GLU A 53 -4.77 -1.10 -1.20
N GLY A 54 -5.41 -1.44 -2.34
CA GLY A 54 -5.36 -2.78 -2.92
C GLY A 54 -3.94 -3.22 -3.28
N ALA A 55 -3.16 -2.32 -3.85
CA ALA A 55 -1.77 -2.60 -4.20
C ALA A 55 -0.88 -2.75 -2.96
N PHE A 56 -1.10 -1.95 -1.91
CA PHE A 56 -0.43 -2.13 -0.63
C PHE A 56 -0.79 -3.48 0.01
N ALA A 57 -2.08 -3.84 0.00
CA ALA A 57 -2.54 -5.13 0.53
C ALA A 57 -1.91 -6.31 -0.23
N LYS A 58 -1.87 -6.25 -1.57
CA LYS A 58 -1.23 -7.27 -2.41
C LYS A 58 0.27 -7.36 -2.15
N ALA A 59 0.96 -6.24 -2.08
CA ALA A 59 2.39 -6.18 -1.75
C ALA A 59 2.67 -6.76 -0.35
N ALA A 60 1.75 -6.56 0.59
CA ALA A 60 1.80 -7.16 1.92
C ALA A 60 1.44 -8.65 1.96
N GLY A 61 1.09 -9.27 0.83
CA GLY A 61 0.82 -10.70 0.71
C GLY A 61 -0.65 -11.10 0.87
N ALA A 62 -1.60 -10.15 0.81
CA ALA A 62 -3.02 -10.49 0.70
C ALA A 62 -3.33 -11.03 -0.71
N GLU A 63 -4.19 -12.04 -0.79
CA GLU A 63 -4.57 -12.68 -2.06
C GLU A 63 -6.06 -12.53 -2.38
N ASP A 64 -6.92 -12.52 -1.37
CA ASP A 64 -8.37 -12.28 -1.51
C ASP A 64 -8.66 -10.80 -1.26
N ILE A 65 -8.56 -10.00 -2.33
CA ILE A 65 -8.71 -8.54 -2.26
C ILE A 65 -9.92 -8.12 -3.10
N LYS A 66 -10.84 -7.40 -2.48
CA LYS A 66 -11.96 -6.75 -3.17
C LYS A 66 -11.81 -5.23 -3.11
N VAL A 67 -11.73 -4.59 -4.28
CA VAL A 67 -11.72 -3.14 -4.43
C VAL A 67 -13.16 -2.61 -4.51
N ILE A 68 -13.47 -1.53 -3.77
CA ILE A 68 -14.78 -0.86 -3.78
C ILE A 68 -14.87 0.12 -4.94
N VAL A 69 -13.92 1.05 -5.04
CA VAL A 69 -13.89 2.09 -6.08
C VAL A 69 -13.02 1.59 -7.23
N PRO A 70 -13.62 1.21 -8.38
CA PRO A 70 -12.85 0.71 -9.51
C PRO A 70 -12.00 1.84 -10.14
N GLN A 71 -10.89 1.47 -10.77
CA GLN A 71 -9.98 2.41 -11.44
C GLN A 71 -10.67 3.27 -12.52
N SER A 72 -11.77 2.78 -13.10
CA SER A 72 -12.57 3.54 -14.07
C SER A 72 -13.21 4.82 -13.50
N VAL A 73 -13.27 4.95 -12.18
CA VAL A 73 -13.69 6.17 -11.49
C VAL A 73 -12.50 7.11 -11.39
N HIS A 74 -12.43 8.11 -12.27
CA HIS A 74 -11.29 9.04 -12.35
C HIS A 74 -11.06 9.87 -11.10
N HIS A 75 -12.12 10.16 -10.34
CA HIS A 75 -12.04 10.88 -9.08
C HIS A 75 -12.70 10.03 -7.98
N ALA A 76 -11.91 9.25 -7.30
CA ALA A 76 -12.38 8.33 -6.27
C ALA A 76 -13.29 8.99 -5.21
N PRO A 77 -13.07 10.24 -4.76
CA PRO A 77 -13.96 10.93 -3.83
C PRO A 77 -15.42 11.09 -4.29
N ASP A 78 -15.69 11.05 -5.61
CA ASP A 78 -17.05 11.18 -6.14
C ASP A 78 -17.86 9.86 -6.11
N TYR A 79 -17.23 8.76 -5.69
CA TYR A 79 -17.88 7.47 -5.62
C TYR A 79 -18.81 7.37 -4.41
N ASP A 80 -20.03 6.86 -4.64
CA ASP A 80 -20.94 6.49 -3.56
C ASP A 80 -21.00 4.96 -3.42
N PRO A 81 -20.55 4.39 -2.29
CA PRO A 81 -20.52 2.94 -2.08
C PRO A 81 -21.91 2.33 -2.20
N LYS A 82 -22.03 1.28 -3.02
CA LYS A 82 -23.26 0.55 -3.27
C LYS A 82 -23.59 -0.40 -2.11
N PRO A 83 -24.84 -0.84 -1.95
CA PRO A 83 -25.21 -1.84 -0.93
C PRO A 83 -24.38 -3.12 -1.02
N SER A 84 -23.98 -3.55 -2.23
CA SER A 84 -23.09 -4.70 -2.43
C SER A 84 -21.67 -4.49 -1.88
N ASP A 85 -21.19 -3.25 -1.91
CA ASP A 85 -19.86 -2.89 -1.38
C ASP A 85 -19.89 -2.89 0.14
N LEU A 86 -20.92 -2.29 0.73
CA LEU A 86 -21.14 -2.29 2.18
C LEU A 86 -21.35 -3.71 2.72
N ALA A 87 -22.06 -4.57 1.97
CA ALA A 87 -22.23 -5.98 2.32
C ALA A 87 -20.89 -6.77 2.27
N ALA A 88 -19.95 -6.39 1.40
CA ALA A 88 -18.63 -6.98 1.36
C ALA A 88 -17.79 -6.51 2.55
N VAL A 89 -17.81 -5.21 2.85
CA VAL A 89 -17.17 -4.63 4.04
C VAL A 89 -17.59 -5.36 5.32
N ALA A 90 -18.88 -5.62 5.50
CA ALA A 90 -19.42 -6.31 6.69
C ALA A 90 -18.93 -7.76 6.85
N LYS A 91 -18.41 -8.38 5.78
CA LYS A 91 -17.97 -9.79 5.77
C LYS A 91 -16.45 -9.93 5.80
N ALA A 92 -15.70 -8.87 5.53
CA ALA A 92 -14.25 -8.89 5.43
C ALA A 92 -13.58 -9.18 6.78
N ASP A 93 -12.38 -9.73 6.73
CA ASP A 93 -11.48 -9.80 7.89
C ASP A 93 -10.82 -8.46 8.16
N PHE A 94 -10.39 -7.81 7.08
CA PHE A 94 -9.78 -6.47 7.11
C PHE A 94 -10.45 -5.54 6.12
N VAL A 95 -10.59 -4.29 6.51
CA VAL A 95 -11.05 -3.21 5.63
C VAL A 95 -10.01 -2.10 5.65
N LEU A 96 -9.38 -1.87 4.51
CA LEU A 96 -8.38 -0.83 4.33
C LEU A 96 -9.04 0.40 3.70
N TYR A 97 -8.75 1.57 4.26
CA TYR A 97 -9.30 2.84 3.80
C TYR A 97 -8.34 3.99 4.11
N ALA A 98 -8.44 5.07 3.36
CA ALA A 98 -7.75 6.31 3.69
C ALA A 98 -8.71 7.27 4.43
N PRO A 99 -8.27 7.93 5.52
CA PRO A 99 -9.16 8.72 6.37
C PRO A 99 -9.72 9.98 5.71
N PHE A 100 -9.07 10.46 4.64
CA PHE A 100 -9.51 11.63 3.87
C PHE A 100 -10.62 11.32 2.84
N GLU A 101 -10.97 10.06 2.62
CA GLU A 101 -12.00 9.66 1.67
C GLU A 101 -13.40 10.06 2.19
N PRO A 102 -14.25 10.73 1.39
CA PRO A 102 -15.54 11.22 1.84
C PRO A 102 -16.49 10.13 2.32
N TYR A 103 -16.35 8.91 1.79
CA TYR A 103 -17.16 7.74 2.13
C TYR A 103 -16.60 6.92 3.30
N ALA A 104 -15.44 7.29 3.87
CA ALA A 104 -14.81 6.55 4.97
C ALA A 104 -15.76 6.31 6.16
N ALA A 105 -16.63 7.27 6.48
CA ALA A 105 -17.62 7.12 7.54
C ALA A 105 -18.61 5.98 7.24
N LYS A 106 -19.12 5.87 6.01
CA LYS A 106 -20.03 4.78 5.58
C LYS A 106 -19.34 3.42 5.63
N ILE A 107 -18.05 3.36 5.24
CA ILE A 107 -17.24 2.15 5.29
C ILE A 107 -17.06 1.69 6.75
N LYS A 108 -16.73 2.62 7.66
CA LYS A 108 -16.57 2.32 9.09
C LYS A 108 -17.87 1.80 9.70
N GLU A 109 -18.98 2.40 9.39
CA GLU A 109 -20.29 1.96 9.86
C GLU A 109 -20.65 0.56 9.35
N ALA A 110 -20.41 0.29 8.08
CA ALA A 110 -20.69 -1.01 7.46
C ALA A 110 -19.80 -2.14 8.01
N ALA A 111 -18.58 -1.86 8.41
CA ALA A 111 -17.64 -2.84 8.98
C ALA A 111 -18.14 -3.45 10.29
N GLY A 112 -18.90 -2.70 11.07
CA GLY A 112 -19.44 -3.15 12.35
C GLY A 112 -18.33 -3.59 13.32
N SER A 113 -18.56 -4.69 14.04
CA SER A 113 -17.60 -5.23 15.02
C SER A 113 -16.76 -6.41 14.51
N LYS A 114 -17.02 -6.89 13.29
CA LYS A 114 -16.34 -8.09 12.74
C LYS A 114 -15.07 -7.76 11.98
N ALA A 115 -15.13 -6.78 11.09
CA ALA A 115 -14.01 -6.40 10.25
C ALA A 115 -13.02 -5.53 11.03
N LYS A 116 -11.75 -5.84 10.91
CA LYS A 116 -10.69 -4.98 11.44
C LYS A 116 -10.49 -3.80 10.48
N LEU A 117 -10.86 -2.61 10.93
CA LEU A 117 -10.63 -1.37 10.22
C LEU A 117 -9.16 -0.98 10.29
N VAL A 118 -8.56 -0.69 9.14
CA VAL A 118 -7.14 -0.34 9.02
C VAL A 118 -7.02 0.93 8.18
N GLU A 119 -6.59 2.01 8.81
CA GLU A 119 -6.18 3.21 8.08
C GLU A 119 -4.87 2.96 7.35
N VAL A 120 -4.79 3.40 6.10
CA VAL A 120 -3.59 3.26 5.25
C VAL A 120 -3.06 4.64 4.92
N GLU A 121 -1.76 4.84 5.10
CA GLU A 121 -1.06 6.04 4.65
C GLU A 121 -0.70 5.88 3.17
N LEU A 122 -1.43 6.57 2.30
CA LEU A 122 -1.22 6.53 0.85
C LEU A 122 -0.12 7.51 0.43
N ASP A 123 1.06 6.99 0.19
CA ASP A 123 2.21 7.74 -0.35
C ASP A 123 3.05 6.79 -1.21
N ASN A 124 3.60 7.30 -2.31
CA ASN A 124 4.50 6.56 -3.19
C ASN A 124 5.99 6.82 -2.88
N ASP A 125 6.33 7.47 -1.76
CA ASP A 125 7.73 7.49 -1.30
C ASP A 125 8.18 6.05 -0.97
N PRO A 126 9.28 5.55 -1.53
CA PRO A 126 9.66 4.14 -1.40
C PRO A 126 9.91 3.69 0.03
N ALA A 127 10.37 4.59 0.91
CA ALA A 127 10.56 4.26 2.32
C ALA A 127 9.20 4.12 3.05
N LYS A 128 8.24 5.01 2.76
CA LYS A 128 6.88 4.94 3.30
C LYS A 128 6.13 3.72 2.78
N VAL A 129 6.21 3.45 1.48
CA VAL A 129 5.64 2.24 0.87
C VAL A 129 6.16 0.98 1.56
N SER A 130 7.49 0.87 1.71
CA SER A 130 8.09 -0.31 2.36
C SER A 130 7.68 -0.45 3.83
N ALA A 131 7.56 0.66 4.56
CA ALA A 131 7.13 0.66 5.95
C ALA A 131 5.66 0.23 6.08
N GLU A 132 4.78 0.78 5.23
CA GLU A 132 3.36 0.49 5.25
C GLU A 132 3.05 -0.95 4.82
N VAL A 133 3.71 -1.45 3.78
CA VAL A 133 3.63 -2.86 3.35
C VAL A 133 4.07 -3.79 4.49
N GLY A 134 5.17 -3.47 5.18
CA GLY A 134 5.63 -4.24 6.34
C GLY A 134 4.63 -4.23 7.50
N ARG A 135 4.01 -3.08 7.78
CA ARG A 135 2.98 -2.94 8.81
C ARG A 135 1.73 -3.79 8.50
N LEU A 136 1.25 -3.72 7.26
CA LEU A 136 0.11 -4.51 6.80
C LEU A 136 0.41 -6.01 6.84
N ALA A 137 1.61 -6.42 6.40
CA ALA A 137 2.03 -7.82 6.47
C ALA A 137 2.05 -8.37 7.89
N GLY A 138 2.46 -7.56 8.85
CA GLY A 138 2.35 -7.90 10.28
C GLY A 138 0.91 -8.14 10.74
N LEU A 139 -0.06 -7.35 10.23
CA LEU A 139 -1.48 -7.53 10.51
C LEU A 139 -2.05 -8.79 9.85
N PHE A 140 -1.60 -9.11 8.65
CA PHE A 140 -2.07 -10.24 7.85
C PHE A 140 -1.39 -11.57 8.22
N GLY A 141 -0.25 -11.52 8.93
CA GLY A 141 0.58 -12.70 9.19
C GLY A 141 1.37 -13.18 7.97
N THR A 142 1.73 -12.28 7.05
CA THR A 142 2.34 -12.57 5.72
C THR A 142 3.74 -11.95 5.57
N ALA A 143 4.50 -11.85 6.64
CA ALA A 143 5.80 -11.17 6.68
C ALA A 143 6.80 -11.65 5.60
N ASP A 144 6.83 -12.97 5.32
CA ASP A 144 7.74 -13.55 4.31
C ASP A 144 7.39 -13.09 2.89
N ALA A 145 6.10 -13.00 2.56
CA ALA A 145 5.63 -12.52 1.26
C ALA A 145 6.00 -11.04 1.07
N ALA A 146 5.81 -10.22 2.08
CA ALA A 146 6.20 -8.81 2.06
C ALA A 146 7.72 -8.63 1.93
N ALA A 147 8.53 -9.45 2.60
CA ALA A 147 9.99 -9.40 2.49
C ALA A 147 10.46 -9.75 1.07
N GLN A 148 9.85 -10.77 0.45
CA GLN A 148 10.14 -11.13 -0.93
C GLN A 148 9.74 -10.01 -1.91
N TRP A 149 8.53 -9.45 -1.74
CA TRP A 149 8.06 -8.32 -2.54
C TRP A 149 9.01 -7.13 -2.42
N LYS A 150 9.39 -6.77 -1.19
CA LYS A 150 10.30 -5.64 -0.92
C LYS A 150 11.64 -5.80 -1.63
N THR A 151 12.20 -6.99 -1.67
CA THR A 151 13.47 -7.26 -2.37
C THR A 151 13.35 -6.92 -3.86
N GLY A 152 12.26 -7.35 -4.51
CA GLY A 152 11.99 -7.03 -5.91
C GLY A 152 11.73 -5.54 -6.14
N PHE A 153 10.96 -4.93 -5.26
CA PHE A 153 10.64 -3.50 -5.30
C PHE A 153 11.89 -2.63 -5.19
N ASP A 154 12.75 -2.88 -4.20
CA ASP A 154 13.99 -2.11 -3.98
C ASP A 154 14.96 -2.23 -5.17
N ALA A 155 15.06 -3.43 -5.76
CA ALA A 155 15.89 -3.67 -6.92
C ALA A 155 15.40 -2.87 -8.15
N GLU A 156 14.11 -2.93 -8.42
CA GLU A 156 13.50 -2.20 -9.54
C GLU A 156 13.56 -0.68 -9.33
N TYR A 157 13.22 -0.19 -8.14
CA TYR A 157 13.32 1.23 -7.80
C TYR A 157 14.75 1.75 -8.01
N THR A 158 15.74 1.02 -7.51
CA THR A 158 17.16 1.38 -7.66
C THR A 158 17.57 1.42 -9.14
N LYS A 159 17.10 0.45 -9.93
CA LYS A 159 17.35 0.44 -11.38
C LYS A 159 16.74 1.66 -12.07
N LEU A 160 15.46 1.95 -11.82
CA LEU A 160 14.76 3.09 -12.41
C LEU A 160 15.43 4.42 -12.03
N ASN A 161 15.85 4.57 -10.77
CA ASN A 161 16.55 5.76 -10.29
C ASN A 161 17.89 5.96 -11.03
N LYS A 162 18.71 4.92 -11.16
CA LYS A 162 19.97 4.97 -11.92
C LYS A 162 19.73 5.30 -13.39
N ASP A 163 18.75 4.67 -14.03
CA ASP A 163 18.41 4.90 -15.42
C ASP A 163 17.95 6.34 -15.68
N LEU A 164 17.22 6.94 -14.72
CA LEU A 164 16.80 8.34 -14.81
C LEU A 164 17.99 9.29 -14.63
N GLN A 165 18.88 9.03 -13.66
CA GLN A 165 20.07 9.84 -13.46
C GLN A 165 21.02 9.80 -14.68
N ALA A 166 21.14 8.66 -15.32
CA ALA A 166 21.91 8.52 -16.55
C ALA A 166 21.30 9.27 -17.75
N ALA A 167 20.01 9.58 -17.67
CA ALA A 167 19.26 10.32 -18.69
C ALA A 167 19.24 11.84 -18.47
N TRP A 168 19.87 12.38 -17.41
CA TRP A 168 19.85 13.81 -17.14
C TRP A 168 20.49 14.63 -18.27
N PRO A 169 19.83 15.68 -18.77
CA PRO A 169 20.39 16.55 -19.77
C PRO A 169 21.71 17.18 -19.32
N GLY A 170 22.77 16.98 -20.09
CA GLY A 170 24.10 17.49 -19.72
C GLY A 170 24.70 16.89 -18.46
N GLY A 171 24.19 15.74 -17.98
CA GLY A 171 24.66 15.07 -16.77
C GLY A 171 24.32 15.80 -15.47
N SER A 172 23.47 16.84 -15.52
CA SER A 172 23.10 17.63 -14.33
C SER A 172 21.68 17.33 -13.88
N SER A 173 21.49 17.22 -12.55
CA SER A 173 20.17 17.00 -11.93
C SER A 173 19.17 18.07 -12.38
N PRO A 174 18.01 17.71 -12.95
CA PRO A 174 17.00 18.68 -13.33
C PRO A 174 16.40 19.37 -12.10
N SER A 175 16.15 20.68 -12.23
CA SER A 175 15.38 21.43 -11.24
C SER A 175 13.88 21.22 -11.50
N VAL A 176 13.11 20.89 -10.46
CA VAL A 176 11.68 20.59 -10.62
C VAL A 176 10.81 21.33 -9.61
N VAL A 177 9.60 21.67 -10.05
CA VAL A 177 8.48 22.05 -9.20
C VAL A 177 7.54 20.83 -9.14
N THR A 178 7.09 20.44 -7.95
CA THR A 178 6.22 19.28 -7.77
C THR A 178 4.86 19.66 -7.18
N GLN A 179 3.81 19.03 -7.65
CA GLN A 179 2.58 18.97 -6.89
C GLN A 179 2.83 18.14 -5.61
N VAL A 180 2.21 18.51 -4.48
CA VAL A 180 2.51 17.92 -3.15
C VAL A 180 2.47 16.38 -3.13
N PHE A 181 1.56 15.76 -3.87
CA PHE A 181 1.41 14.30 -3.93
C PHE A 181 2.30 13.61 -4.98
N THR A 182 3.10 14.36 -5.74
CA THR A 182 4.03 13.82 -6.76
C THR A 182 5.50 13.96 -6.38
N ALA A 183 5.81 14.44 -5.18
CA ALA A 183 7.19 14.66 -4.71
C ALA A 183 8.05 13.38 -4.75
N TRP A 184 7.45 12.20 -4.58
CA TRP A 184 8.12 10.91 -4.72
C TRP A 184 8.76 10.69 -6.11
N SER A 185 8.15 11.24 -7.16
CA SER A 185 8.66 11.11 -8.54
C SER A 185 9.90 11.98 -8.78
N ALA A 186 10.01 13.12 -8.11
CA ALA A 186 11.25 13.90 -8.07
C ALA A 186 12.39 13.11 -7.40
N LYS A 187 12.09 12.43 -6.28
CA LYS A 187 13.03 11.55 -5.59
C LYS A 187 13.45 10.37 -6.48
N LEU A 188 12.49 9.75 -7.19
CA LEU A 188 12.77 8.69 -8.17
C LEU A 188 13.73 9.17 -9.26
N ALA A 189 13.54 10.39 -9.76
CA ALA A 189 14.41 10.97 -10.77
C ALA A 189 15.78 11.43 -10.23
N GLY A 190 15.97 11.50 -8.92
CA GLY A 190 17.11 12.18 -8.31
C GLY A 190 17.15 13.67 -8.67
N ALA A 191 15.97 14.28 -8.89
CA ALA A 191 15.84 15.66 -9.29
C ALA A 191 15.91 16.62 -8.07
N THR A 192 16.28 17.87 -8.33
CA THR A 192 16.31 18.91 -7.29
C THR A 192 14.98 19.62 -7.24
N THR A 193 14.19 19.39 -6.18
CA THR A 193 12.93 20.11 -5.95
C THR A 193 13.21 21.54 -5.54
N VAL A 194 12.82 22.53 -6.37
CA VAL A 194 12.99 23.94 -6.12
C VAL A 194 11.71 24.63 -5.63
N GLY A 195 10.58 23.94 -5.67
CA GLY A 195 9.30 24.41 -5.13
C GLY A 195 8.22 23.35 -5.20
N THR A 196 7.14 23.58 -4.44
CA THR A 196 5.95 22.71 -4.40
C THR A 196 4.69 23.55 -4.49
N TYR A 197 3.60 22.94 -4.95
CA TYR A 197 2.28 23.56 -5.03
C TYR A 197 1.16 22.53 -4.77
N GLY A 198 -0.06 23.01 -4.64
CA GLY A 198 -1.26 22.18 -4.48
C GLY A 198 -1.59 21.83 -3.02
N PRO A 199 -2.68 21.07 -2.80
CA PRO A 199 -3.52 20.46 -3.86
C PRO A 199 -4.36 21.43 -4.68
N GLU A 200 -4.55 22.68 -4.20
CA GLU A 200 -5.32 23.70 -4.90
C GLU A 200 -4.55 24.27 -6.10
N ALA A 201 -5.27 24.96 -6.98
CA ALA A 201 -4.68 25.67 -8.11
C ALA A 201 -3.68 26.74 -7.64
N VAL A 202 -2.61 26.93 -8.41
CA VAL A 202 -1.56 27.91 -8.13
C VAL A 202 -2.13 29.33 -8.21
N THR A 203 -1.94 30.12 -7.16
CA THR A 203 -2.28 31.53 -7.15
C THR A 203 -1.32 32.36 -8.00
N PRO A 204 -1.69 33.58 -8.46
CA PRO A 204 -0.78 34.44 -9.20
C PRO A 204 0.55 34.74 -8.49
N ALA A 205 0.53 34.87 -7.15
CA ALA A 205 1.74 35.08 -6.36
C ALA A 205 2.66 33.85 -6.37
N GLN A 206 2.10 32.66 -6.15
CA GLN A 206 2.83 31.39 -6.25
C GLN A 206 3.36 31.13 -7.65
N LEU A 207 2.59 31.47 -8.70
CA LEU A 207 3.04 31.38 -10.09
C LEU A 207 4.31 32.23 -10.31
N ALA A 208 4.32 33.46 -9.87
CA ALA A 208 5.47 34.34 -9.98
C ALA A 208 6.69 33.79 -9.21
N GLU A 209 6.48 33.35 -7.97
CA GLU A 209 7.54 32.78 -7.13
C GLU A 209 8.15 31.52 -7.75
N LEU A 210 7.32 30.56 -8.17
CA LEU A 210 7.76 29.28 -8.72
C LEU A 210 8.45 29.47 -10.10
N SER A 211 7.93 30.38 -10.95
CA SER A 211 8.52 30.69 -12.25
C SER A 211 9.90 31.34 -12.10
N ALA A 212 10.09 32.21 -11.08
CA ALA A 212 11.37 32.85 -10.80
C ALA A 212 12.49 31.84 -10.47
N LYS A 213 12.14 30.64 -10.00
CA LYS A 213 13.09 29.55 -9.71
C LYS A 213 13.58 28.81 -10.97
N LYS A 214 13.02 29.14 -12.14
CA LYS A 214 13.39 28.58 -13.44
C LYS A 214 13.47 27.05 -13.43
N PRO A 215 12.42 26.33 -13.03
CA PRO A 215 12.43 24.87 -13.07
C PRO A 215 12.53 24.35 -14.49
N SER A 216 13.17 23.19 -14.68
CA SER A 216 13.20 22.48 -15.95
C SER A 216 11.91 21.71 -16.19
N LEU A 217 11.32 21.16 -15.13
CA LEU A 217 10.10 20.35 -15.18
C LEU A 217 9.10 20.80 -14.12
N VAL A 218 7.81 20.58 -14.41
CA VAL A 218 6.72 20.60 -13.43
C VAL A 218 6.16 19.19 -13.35
N LEU A 219 6.20 18.58 -12.16
CA LEU A 219 5.65 17.24 -11.91
C LEU A 219 4.23 17.40 -11.36
N ASP A 220 3.26 17.24 -12.25
CA ASP A 220 1.84 17.49 -11.96
C ASP A 220 1.09 16.19 -11.67
N ASN A 221 0.11 16.25 -10.78
CA ASN A 221 -0.71 15.08 -10.46
C ASN A 221 -1.77 14.87 -11.54
N ALA A 222 -1.72 13.74 -12.24
CA ALA A 222 -2.64 13.43 -13.33
C ALA A 222 -4.12 13.39 -12.90
N HIS A 223 -4.39 13.03 -11.62
CA HIS A 223 -5.74 12.90 -11.07
C HIS A 223 -6.31 14.22 -10.51
N MET A 224 -5.47 15.23 -10.32
CA MET A 224 -5.84 16.53 -9.73
C MET A 224 -5.30 17.69 -10.57
N SER A 225 -5.09 17.47 -11.86
CA SER A 225 -4.50 18.49 -12.73
C SER A 225 -5.46 19.67 -12.94
N THR A 226 -4.96 20.88 -12.68
CA THR A 226 -5.70 22.15 -12.88
C THR A 226 -5.34 22.83 -14.19
N GLY A 227 -4.67 22.14 -15.13
CA GLY A 227 -4.20 22.65 -16.39
C GLY A 227 -2.70 22.93 -16.41
N THR A 228 -2.24 23.92 -17.18
CA THR A 228 -0.83 24.30 -17.22
C THR A 228 -0.48 25.10 -15.97
N VAL A 229 0.42 24.55 -15.15
CA VAL A 229 0.76 25.11 -13.83
C VAL A 229 1.66 26.32 -13.93
N LEU A 230 2.71 26.27 -14.76
CA LEU A 230 3.66 27.38 -14.98
C LEU A 230 3.70 27.76 -16.46
N PRO A 231 2.65 28.43 -17.00
CA PRO A 231 2.68 28.93 -18.36
C PRO A 231 3.84 29.92 -18.52
N ASP A 232 4.42 30.01 -19.70
CA ASP A 232 5.50 30.93 -20.07
C ASP A 232 6.84 30.76 -19.31
N SER A 233 6.96 29.79 -18.41
CA SER A 233 8.21 29.49 -17.67
C SER A 233 9.24 28.74 -18.51
N GLY A 234 8.82 28.12 -19.62
CA GLY A 234 9.64 27.19 -20.40
C GLY A 234 9.78 25.79 -19.77
N ALA A 235 9.28 25.57 -18.56
CA ALA A 235 9.28 24.26 -17.91
C ALA A 235 8.35 23.27 -18.62
N LYS A 236 8.82 22.04 -18.84
CA LYS A 236 7.96 20.98 -19.36
C LYS A 236 7.10 20.39 -18.25
N GLN A 237 5.78 20.34 -18.44
CA GLN A 237 4.87 19.71 -17.48
C GLN A 237 4.76 18.21 -17.75
N VAL A 238 4.98 17.41 -16.71
CA VAL A 238 4.92 15.95 -16.72
C VAL A 238 3.76 15.51 -15.83
N LYS A 239 2.82 14.78 -16.41
CA LYS A 239 1.70 14.23 -15.64
C LYS A 239 2.10 12.92 -14.96
N ILE A 240 2.06 12.90 -13.65
CA ILE A 240 2.40 11.75 -12.81
C ILE A 240 1.11 11.07 -12.33
N VAL A 241 0.98 9.79 -12.62
CA VAL A 241 -0.13 8.95 -12.15
C VAL A 241 0.28 8.32 -10.82
N ASN A 242 -0.51 8.55 -9.76
CA ASN A 242 -0.23 8.03 -8.43
C ASN A 242 -0.92 6.68 -8.15
N TYR A 243 -2.04 6.41 -8.82
CA TYR A 243 -2.85 5.22 -8.56
C TYR A 243 -2.36 4.01 -9.35
N PRO A 244 -2.20 2.84 -8.71
CA PRO A 244 -2.00 1.56 -9.38
C PRO A 244 -3.21 1.17 -10.25
N GLY A 245 -2.97 0.28 -11.21
CA GLY A 245 -4.02 -0.30 -12.06
C GLY A 245 -4.89 -1.34 -11.33
N ASP A 246 -5.86 -1.90 -12.07
CA ASP A 246 -6.74 -2.97 -11.58
C ASP A 246 -5.97 -4.28 -11.26
N ASP A 247 -4.73 -4.42 -11.75
CA ASP A 247 -3.83 -5.51 -11.41
C ASP A 247 -3.26 -5.41 -9.99
N LEU A 248 -3.47 -4.27 -9.32
CA LEU A 248 -3.00 -3.99 -7.96
C LEU A 248 -1.47 -4.17 -7.84
N ASP A 249 -0.71 -3.78 -8.87
CA ASP A 249 0.75 -3.77 -8.83
C ASP A 249 1.27 -2.33 -8.68
N LEU A 250 2.14 -2.11 -7.69
CA LEU A 250 2.77 -0.81 -7.45
C LEU A 250 3.88 -0.47 -8.46
N LEU A 251 4.58 -1.46 -9.01
CA LEU A 251 5.73 -1.22 -9.88
C LEU A 251 5.39 -0.46 -11.18
N PRO A 252 4.24 -0.68 -11.83
CA PRO A 252 3.83 0.12 -12.99
C PRO A 252 3.74 1.61 -12.72
N VAL A 253 3.38 2.04 -11.50
CA VAL A 253 3.34 3.46 -11.11
C VAL A 253 4.72 4.10 -11.28
N TYR A 254 5.77 3.45 -10.78
CA TYR A 254 7.15 3.93 -10.87
C TYR A 254 7.70 3.83 -12.29
N ARG A 255 7.42 2.74 -13.01
CA ARG A 255 7.85 2.55 -14.40
C ARG A 255 7.24 3.60 -15.33
N ASN A 256 5.95 3.87 -15.18
CA ASN A 256 5.25 4.89 -15.97
C ASN A 256 5.79 6.29 -15.66
N ALA A 257 5.98 6.63 -14.39
CA ALA A 257 6.60 7.89 -14.01
C ALA A 257 8.02 8.04 -14.60
N ALA A 258 8.84 6.97 -14.53
CA ALA A 258 10.17 6.98 -15.12
C ALA A 258 10.15 7.17 -16.64
N ALA A 259 9.21 6.54 -17.34
CA ALA A 259 9.05 6.70 -18.79
C ALA A 259 8.66 8.14 -19.17
N GLU A 260 7.67 8.73 -18.49
CA GLU A 260 7.25 10.11 -18.75
C GLU A 260 8.36 11.12 -18.42
N LEU A 261 9.11 10.90 -17.34
CA LEU A 261 10.26 11.72 -16.98
C LEU A 261 11.37 11.65 -18.04
N LYS A 262 11.75 10.46 -18.52
CA LYS A 262 12.73 10.28 -19.59
C LYS A 262 12.30 11.01 -20.86
N LYS A 263 11.05 10.84 -21.29
CA LYS A 263 10.46 11.52 -22.43
C LYS A 263 10.56 13.06 -22.30
N ALA A 264 10.22 13.60 -21.12
CA ALA A 264 10.30 15.02 -20.85
C ALA A 264 11.74 15.55 -20.88
N MET A 265 12.71 14.75 -20.44
CA MET A 265 14.14 15.08 -20.51
C MET A 265 14.73 14.97 -21.93
N GLY A 266 13.96 14.50 -22.91
CA GLY A 266 14.41 14.38 -24.29
C GLY A 266 15.23 13.13 -24.59
N THR A 267 15.14 12.12 -23.73
CA THR A 267 15.75 10.79 -23.94
C THR A 267 14.66 9.86 -24.51
N PRO A 268 14.90 9.19 -25.66
CA PRO A 268 13.93 8.30 -26.28
C PRO A 268 13.62 7.06 -25.42
#